data_91fcd77cb824cd1000f32fb541d74b01
#
_entry.id   91fcd77cb824cd1000f32fb541d74b01
#
_cell.length_a   1.000
_cell.length_b   1.000
_cell.length_c   1.000
_cell.angle_alpha   90.00
_cell.angle_beta   90.00
_cell.angle_gamma   90.00
#
_symmetry.space_group_name_H-M   'P 1'
#
loop_
_entity.id
_entity.type
_entity.pdbx_description
1 polymer ?
#
loop_
_entity_poly.entity_id
_entity_poly.type
_entity_poly.pdbx_seq_one_letter_code
_entity_poly.pdbx_strand_id
1 'polypeptide(L)'
;MRERTIQLDETDWRIIRALRENARATFTEIGRAVGLTSPAARERVRRMEEAGLIEGYRPVFNYSVMGFGIKAIILMKSKSDSRVAEKHYFRLLPAVRELEGIVRAWDVTGDVVCIAEAAVPSMKELDELLDKLHHLELHTTTYIVFEDTGELPAFPPEAAKQRA
;
A
#
# COMPACT_ATOMS: atom_id res chain seq x y z
N MET A 1 1.15 -12.78 -17.75
CA MET A 1 1.96 -13.34 -16.64
C MET A 1 1.08 -14.35 -15.93
N ARG A 2 1.46 -15.65 -15.85
CA ARG A 2 0.66 -16.63 -15.08
C ARG A 2 0.81 -16.30 -13.61
N GLU A 3 -0.27 -15.94 -12.94
CA GLU A 3 -0.32 -15.87 -11.50
C GLU A 3 0.06 -17.25 -10.94
N ARG A 4 1.19 -17.34 -10.28
CA ARG A 4 1.57 -18.55 -9.53
C ARG A 4 0.76 -18.53 -8.23
N THR A 5 -0.41 -19.12 -8.25
CA THR A 5 -1.18 -19.33 -7.02
C THR A 5 -0.43 -20.32 -6.15
N ILE A 6 0.06 -19.87 -5.00
CA ILE A 6 0.66 -20.74 -3.98
C ILE A 6 -0.45 -21.33 -3.13
N GLN A 7 -0.43 -22.64 -2.88
CA GLN A 7 -1.31 -23.26 -1.89
C GLN A 7 -0.75 -23.01 -0.49
N LEU A 8 -1.60 -22.45 0.38
CA LEU A 8 -1.26 -22.14 1.76
C LEU A 8 -2.01 -23.06 2.71
N ASP A 9 -1.29 -23.71 3.61
CA ASP A 9 -1.87 -24.45 4.71
C ASP A 9 -2.14 -23.55 5.94
N GLU A 10 -2.75 -24.10 6.99
CA GLU A 10 -3.05 -23.35 8.20
C GLU A 10 -1.79 -22.81 8.89
N THR A 11 -0.69 -23.54 8.82
CA THR A 11 0.60 -23.13 9.40
C THR A 11 1.16 -21.94 8.63
N ASP A 12 1.03 -21.91 7.31
CA ASP A 12 1.44 -20.77 6.47
C ASP A 12 0.64 -19.51 6.85
N TRP A 13 -0.67 -19.62 7.07
CA TRP A 13 -1.50 -18.52 7.54
C TRP A 13 -1.10 -18.01 8.93
N ARG A 14 -0.67 -18.90 9.83
CA ARG A 14 -0.15 -18.51 11.15
C ARG A 14 1.19 -17.79 11.02
N ILE A 15 2.07 -18.20 10.11
CA ILE A 15 3.32 -17.50 9.80
C ILE A 15 3.03 -16.09 9.25
N ILE A 16 2.12 -15.96 8.30
CA ILE A 16 1.72 -14.65 7.74
C ILE A 16 1.23 -13.72 8.84
N ARG A 17 0.41 -14.20 9.77
CA ARG A 17 -0.04 -13.40 10.92
C ARG A 17 1.11 -12.97 11.80
N ALA A 18 2.02 -13.86 12.15
CA ALA A 18 3.18 -13.54 12.97
C ALA A 18 4.09 -12.48 12.31
N LEU A 19 4.32 -12.59 10.99
CA LEU A 19 5.09 -11.60 10.23
C LEU A 19 4.37 -10.25 10.11
N ARG A 20 3.04 -10.25 10.04
CA ARG A 20 2.25 -9.02 10.02
C ARG A 20 2.29 -8.29 11.36
N GLU A 21 2.27 -9.02 12.48
CA GLU A 21 2.42 -8.45 13.82
C GLU A 21 3.84 -7.94 14.06
N ASN A 22 4.85 -8.69 13.60
CA ASN A 22 6.25 -8.32 13.71
C ASN A 22 7.06 -8.78 12.49
N ALA A 23 7.18 -7.91 11.48
CA ALA A 23 7.98 -8.18 10.28
C ALA A 23 9.49 -8.37 10.56
N ARG A 24 9.97 -8.08 11.79
CA ARG A 24 11.35 -8.28 12.23
C ARG A 24 11.54 -9.54 13.08
N ALA A 25 10.47 -10.35 13.23
CA ALA A 25 10.57 -11.60 13.97
C ALA A 25 11.62 -12.54 13.37
N THR A 26 12.44 -13.11 14.21
CA THR A 26 13.42 -14.13 13.81
C THR A 26 12.71 -15.45 13.45
N PHE A 27 13.33 -16.28 12.63
CA PHE A 27 12.76 -17.59 12.29
C PHE A 27 12.58 -18.49 13.51
N THR A 28 13.35 -18.28 14.59
CA THR A 28 13.19 -18.97 15.87
C THR A 28 11.89 -18.52 16.56
N GLU A 29 11.59 -17.22 16.58
CA GLU A 29 10.36 -16.67 17.14
C GLU A 29 9.14 -17.12 16.33
N ILE A 30 9.22 -17.02 15.00
CA ILE A 30 8.17 -17.51 14.10
C ILE A 30 7.93 -18.99 14.34
N GLY A 31 8.99 -19.82 14.32
CA GLY A 31 8.88 -21.25 14.57
C GLY A 31 8.18 -21.56 15.89
N ARG A 32 8.58 -20.90 16.98
CA ARG A 32 7.95 -21.05 18.29
C ARG A 32 6.45 -20.68 18.26
N ALA A 33 6.09 -19.59 17.59
CA ALA A 33 4.70 -19.13 17.49
C ALA A 33 3.79 -20.11 16.74
N VAL A 34 4.33 -20.86 15.77
CA VAL A 34 3.53 -21.77 14.92
C VAL A 34 3.79 -23.25 15.16
N GLY A 35 4.66 -23.60 16.13
CA GLY A 35 4.97 -24.99 16.46
C GLY A 35 5.96 -25.66 15.48
N LEU A 36 6.87 -24.89 14.90
CA LEU A 36 7.90 -25.37 13.97
C LEU A 36 9.31 -25.17 14.50
N THR A 37 10.28 -25.91 13.96
CA THR A 37 11.70 -25.58 14.12
C THR A 37 12.08 -24.35 13.30
N SER A 38 13.14 -23.63 13.71
CA SER A 38 13.63 -22.46 12.98
C SER A 38 13.96 -22.75 11.50
N PRO A 39 14.64 -23.86 11.13
CA PRO A 39 14.83 -24.21 9.71
C PRO A 39 13.52 -24.44 8.94
N ALA A 40 12.52 -25.09 9.56
CA ALA A 40 11.24 -25.34 8.92
C ALA A 40 10.45 -24.03 8.70
N ALA A 41 10.46 -23.12 9.69
CA ALA A 41 9.86 -21.81 9.55
C ALA A 41 10.54 -20.99 8.45
N ARG A 42 11.87 -20.99 8.41
CA ARG A 42 12.66 -20.33 7.36
C ARG A 42 12.30 -20.83 5.96
N GLU A 43 12.20 -22.14 5.77
CA GLU A 43 11.88 -22.73 4.46
C GLU A 43 10.49 -22.33 3.98
N ARG A 44 9.50 -22.26 4.89
CA ARG A 44 8.15 -21.81 4.55
C ARG A 44 8.11 -20.34 4.16
N VAL A 45 8.79 -19.46 4.92
CA VAL A 45 8.89 -18.05 4.58
C VAL A 45 9.58 -17.86 3.22
N ARG A 46 10.71 -18.54 2.98
CA ARG A 46 11.41 -18.49 1.70
C ARG A 46 10.51 -18.90 0.53
N ARG A 47 9.72 -19.96 0.68
CA ARG A 47 8.75 -20.39 -0.32
C ARG A 47 7.72 -19.30 -0.64
N MET A 48 7.24 -18.58 0.38
CA MET A 48 6.29 -17.47 0.20
C MET A 48 6.94 -16.26 -0.49
N GLU A 49 8.20 -15.96 -0.19
CA GLU A 49 8.98 -14.92 -0.86
C GLU A 49 9.24 -15.26 -2.33
N GLU A 50 9.70 -16.50 -2.62
CA GLU A 50 9.96 -16.98 -3.98
C GLU A 50 8.70 -17.05 -4.85
N ALA A 51 7.54 -17.31 -4.22
CA ALA A 51 6.25 -17.29 -4.91
C ALA A 51 5.71 -15.88 -5.13
N GLY A 52 6.35 -14.85 -4.54
CA GLY A 52 5.91 -13.46 -4.61
C GLY A 52 4.70 -13.14 -3.72
N LEU A 53 4.35 -14.03 -2.79
CA LEU A 53 3.31 -13.75 -1.79
C LEU A 53 3.80 -12.69 -0.79
N ILE A 54 5.06 -12.80 -0.36
CA ILE A 54 5.74 -11.78 0.42
C ILE A 54 6.59 -10.98 -0.57
N GLU A 55 6.14 -9.77 -0.88
CA GLU A 55 6.81 -8.86 -1.82
C GLU A 55 7.97 -8.10 -1.18
N GLY A 56 8.05 -8.07 0.14
CA GLY A 56 9.09 -7.39 0.89
C GLY A 56 8.66 -7.00 2.29
N TYR A 57 9.61 -6.40 3.01
CA TYR A 57 9.43 -5.92 4.39
C TYR A 57 9.71 -4.42 4.39
N ARG A 58 8.76 -3.62 4.86
CA ARG A 58 8.88 -2.16 4.88
C ARG A 58 8.55 -1.64 6.28
N PRO A 59 9.33 -0.67 6.79
CA PRO A 59 8.95 0.02 8.00
C PRO A 59 7.70 0.87 7.77
N VAL A 60 6.87 0.99 8.78
CA VAL A 60 5.78 1.97 8.84
C VAL A 60 6.30 3.19 9.58
N PHE A 61 6.19 4.36 8.96
CA PHE A 61 6.67 5.62 9.53
C PHE A 61 5.50 6.43 10.10
N ASN A 62 5.76 7.07 11.24
CA ASN A 62 4.87 8.10 11.76
C ASN A 62 5.26 9.45 11.14
N TYR A 63 4.55 9.84 10.09
CA TYR A 63 4.82 11.07 9.36
C TYR A 63 4.68 12.33 10.22
N SER A 64 3.77 12.35 11.21
CA SER A 64 3.62 13.48 12.13
C SER A 64 4.89 13.71 12.96
N VAL A 65 5.53 12.64 13.44
CA VAL A 65 6.81 12.74 14.18
C VAL A 65 7.94 13.23 13.27
N MET A 66 7.84 12.99 11.96
CA MET A 66 8.80 13.48 10.96
C MET A 66 8.54 14.94 10.56
N GLY A 67 7.51 15.59 11.12
CA GLY A 67 7.14 16.98 10.78
C GLY A 67 6.08 17.11 9.69
N PHE A 68 5.54 16.00 9.15
CA PHE A 68 4.46 16.00 8.16
C PHE A 68 3.12 15.86 8.89
N GLY A 69 2.63 16.98 9.44
CA GLY A 69 1.45 16.98 10.31
C GLY A 69 0.11 16.86 9.58
N ILE A 70 0.09 17.01 8.27
CA ILE A 70 -1.13 16.91 7.45
C ILE A 70 -1.05 15.65 6.59
N LYS A 71 -1.99 14.73 6.81
CA LYS A 71 -2.23 13.57 5.95
C LYS A 71 -3.49 13.81 5.14
N ALA A 72 -3.45 13.55 3.83
CA ALA A 72 -4.59 13.74 2.96
C ALA A 72 -4.74 12.58 1.97
N ILE A 73 -5.98 12.30 1.59
CA ILE A 73 -6.34 11.43 0.47
C ILE A 73 -6.84 12.31 -0.66
N ILE A 74 -6.21 12.21 -1.82
CA ILE A 74 -6.49 13.05 -2.98
C ILE A 74 -7.03 12.17 -4.11
N LEU A 75 -8.27 12.40 -4.50
CA LEU A 75 -8.88 11.78 -5.66
C LEU A 75 -8.66 12.69 -6.87
N MET A 76 -8.20 12.12 -7.98
CA MET A 76 -7.84 12.88 -9.18
C MET A 76 -8.67 12.42 -10.37
N LYS A 77 -9.28 13.40 -11.07
CA LYS A 77 -10.00 13.21 -12.32
C LYS A 77 -9.26 13.95 -13.44
N SER A 78 -9.19 13.35 -14.63
CA SER A 78 -8.66 14.06 -15.79
C SER A 78 -9.62 15.20 -16.22
N LYS A 79 -9.07 16.34 -16.61
CA LYS A 79 -9.84 17.45 -17.22
C LYS A 79 -10.19 17.16 -18.66
N SER A 80 -9.49 16.27 -19.33
CA SER A 80 -9.71 15.95 -20.74
C SER A 80 -10.70 14.83 -20.96
N ASP A 81 -11.50 14.94 -22.02
CA ASP A 81 -12.52 13.98 -22.41
C ASP A 81 -11.92 12.62 -22.86
N SER A 82 -12.68 11.54 -22.72
CA SER A 82 -12.28 10.14 -22.63
C SER A 82 -11.32 9.57 -23.70
N ARG A 83 -11.17 10.19 -24.87
CA ARG A 83 -10.30 9.67 -25.95
C ARG A 83 -8.88 10.22 -25.96
N VAL A 84 -8.64 11.37 -25.34
CA VAL A 84 -7.32 11.97 -25.17
C VAL A 84 -6.71 11.48 -23.83
N ALA A 85 -7.56 11.08 -22.88
CA ALA A 85 -7.20 10.62 -21.56
C ALA A 85 -6.24 9.41 -21.57
N GLU A 86 -6.41 8.46 -22.50
CA GLU A 86 -5.60 7.24 -22.53
C GLU A 86 -4.10 7.51 -22.79
N LYS A 87 -3.78 8.44 -23.68
CA LYS A 87 -2.40 8.87 -23.96
C LYS A 87 -1.83 9.79 -22.88
N HIS A 88 -2.66 10.63 -22.25
CA HIS A 88 -2.29 11.48 -21.11
C HIS A 88 -2.07 10.66 -19.84
N TYR A 89 -2.87 9.62 -19.63
CA TYR A 89 -2.83 8.75 -18.46
C TYR A 89 -1.44 8.15 -18.22
N PHE A 90 -0.79 7.58 -19.23
CA PHE A 90 0.56 7.01 -19.12
C PHE A 90 1.66 8.04 -18.76
N ARG A 91 1.40 9.33 -18.95
CA ARG A 91 2.33 10.42 -18.59
C ARG A 91 2.02 11.05 -17.23
N LEU A 92 0.75 11.07 -16.82
CA LEU A 92 0.29 11.72 -15.61
C LEU A 92 0.76 10.97 -14.36
N LEU A 93 0.64 9.66 -14.35
CA LEU A 93 0.96 8.86 -13.17
C LEU A 93 2.43 8.89 -12.77
N PRO A 94 3.39 8.75 -13.69
CA PRO A 94 4.79 9.01 -13.36
C PRO A 94 5.01 10.40 -12.79
N ALA A 95 4.38 11.44 -13.37
CA ALA A 95 4.51 12.80 -12.90
C ALA A 95 3.92 13.00 -11.49
N VAL A 96 2.77 12.39 -11.19
CA VAL A 96 2.18 12.43 -9.83
C VAL A 96 3.09 11.75 -8.81
N ARG A 97 3.72 10.64 -9.16
CA ARG A 97 4.62 9.89 -8.26
C ARG A 97 5.91 10.64 -7.91
N GLU A 98 6.34 11.56 -8.77
CA GLU A 98 7.53 12.38 -8.56
C GLU A 98 7.26 13.63 -7.71
N LEU A 99 5.97 13.92 -7.41
CA LEU A 99 5.63 15.09 -6.59
C LEU A 99 5.99 14.86 -5.13
N GLU A 100 6.77 15.78 -4.58
CA GLU A 100 7.07 15.82 -3.16
C GLU A 100 5.77 15.96 -2.34
N GLY A 101 5.66 15.20 -1.27
CA GLY A 101 4.45 15.09 -0.46
C GLY A 101 3.54 13.93 -0.85
N ILE A 102 3.66 13.33 -2.01
CA ILE A 102 2.96 12.09 -2.37
C ILE A 102 3.68 10.90 -1.74
N VAL A 103 2.98 10.17 -0.89
CA VAL A 103 3.50 8.99 -0.18
C VAL A 103 3.17 7.69 -0.93
N ARG A 104 1.94 7.61 -1.46
CA ARG A 104 1.44 6.48 -2.24
C ARG A 104 0.50 6.97 -3.32
N ALA A 105 0.43 6.25 -4.42
CA ALA A 105 -0.55 6.50 -5.47
C ALA A 105 -1.03 5.18 -6.07
N TRP A 106 -2.31 5.13 -6.43
CA TRP A 106 -2.97 4.00 -7.05
C TRP A 106 -3.65 4.45 -8.32
N ASP A 107 -3.46 3.68 -9.38
CA ASP A 107 -4.26 3.75 -10.57
C ASP A 107 -5.59 3.05 -10.29
N VAL A 108 -6.67 3.67 -10.59
CA VAL A 108 -8.00 3.13 -10.31
C VAL A 108 -8.89 3.20 -11.55
N THR A 109 -9.86 2.31 -11.61
CA THR A 109 -10.91 2.35 -12.63
C THR A 109 -12.13 3.07 -12.06
N GLY A 110 -12.87 3.78 -12.92
CA GLY A 110 -14.08 4.51 -12.53
C GLY A 110 -14.05 5.96 -12.99
N ASP A 111 -14.68 6.83 -12.23
CA ASP A 111 -14.79 8.25 -12.52
C ASP A 111 -13.58 9.07 -12.03
N VAL A 112 -12.66 8.46 -11.31
CA VAL A 112 -11.34 9.00 -10.98
C VAL A 112 -10.26 8.16 -11.66
N VAL A 113 -9.14 8.77 -12.02
CA VAL A 113 -8.01 8.10 -12.70
C VAL A 113 -6.90 7.71 -11.74
N CYS A 114 -6.79 8.41 -10.62
CA CYS A 114 -5.78 8.15 -9.61
C CYS A 114 -6.28 8.53 -8.23
N ILE A 115 -5.88 7.76 -7.23
CA ILE A 115 -6.01 8.12 -5.81
C ILE A 115 -4.61 8.19 -5.24
N ALA A 116 -4.31 9.26 -4.50
CA ALA A 116 -3.03 9.38 -3.82
C ALA A 116 -3.20 9.63 -2.32
N GLU A 117 -2.26 9.13 -1.55
CA GLU A 117 -2.02 9.50 -0.17
C GLU A 117 -0.91 10.53 -0.14
N ALA A 118 -1.15 11.65 0.51
CA ALA A 118 -0.18 12.71 0.71
C ALA A 118 0.12 12.91 2.20
N ALA A 119 1.37 13.27 2.50
CA ALA A 119 1.80 13.73 3.81
C ALA A 119 2.63 15.00 3.63
N VAL A 120 2.21 16.09 4.23
CA VAL A 120 2.85 17.41 4.09
C VAL A 120 2.95 18.11 5.44
N PRO A 121 3.91 19.05 5.60
CA PRO A 121 4.10 19.75 6.88
C PRO A 121 2.92 20.61 7.30
N SER A 122 2.27 21.30 6.38
CA SER A 122 1.19 22.25 6.68
C SER A 122 0.15 22.35 5.55
N MET A 123 -0.91 23.12 5.79
CA MET A 123 -1.94 23.41 4.79
C MET A 123 -1.39 24.19 3.61
N LYS A 124 -0.34 24.99 3.80
CA LYS A 124 0.30 25.74 2.73
C LYS A 124 0.98 24.80 1.73
N GLU A 125 1.75 23.83 2.21
CA GLU A 125 2.39 22.83 1.34
C GLU A 125 1.35 21.89 0.69
N LEU A 126 0.21 21.64 1.34
CA LEU A 126 -0.90 20.93 0.71
C LEU A 126 -1.45 21.72 -0.47
N ASP A 127 -1.71 23.02 -0.30
CA ASP A 127 -2.19 23.92 -1.36
C ASP A 127 -1.21 23.96 -2.55
N GLU A 128 0.09 24.12 -2.27
CA GLU A 128 1.15 24.07 -3.29
C GLU A 128 1.20 22.72 -4.05
N LEU A 129 0.95 21.61 -3.35
CA LEU A 129 0.84 20.28 -3.98
C LEU A 129 -0.38 20.20 -4.89
N LEU A 130 -1.54 20.70 -4.43
CA LEU A 130 -2.77 20.72 -5.23
C LEU A 130 -2.62 21.57 -6.49
N ASP A 131 -1.94 22.72 -6.39
CA ASP A 131 -1.62 23.55 -7.55
C ASP A 131 -0.78 22.79 -8.59
N LYS A 132 0.25 22.06 -8.16
CA LYS A 132 1.04 21.22 -9.06
C LYS A 132 0.18 20.17 -9.76
N LEU A 133 -0.76 19.54 -9.05
CA LEU A 133 -1.69 18.58 -9.63
C LEU A 133 -2.65 19.23 -10.63
N HIS A 134 -3.12 20.46 -10.36
CA HIS A 134 -3.95 21.24 -11.28
C HIS A 134 -3.20 21.62 -12.57
N HIS A 135 -1.90 21.89 -12.49
CA HIS A 135 -1.04 22.13 -13.66
C HIS A 135 -0.83 20.86 -14.52
N LEU A 136 -1.02 19.68 -13.95
CA LEU A 136 -1.06 18.42 -14.68
C LEU A 136 -2.43 18.12 -15.32
N GLU A 137 -3.31 19.12 -15.46
CA GLU A 137 -4.65 18.96 -16.03
C GLU A 137 -5.53 17.96 -15.24
N LEU A 138 -5.38 17.95 -13.90
CA LEU A 138 -6.16 17.14 -12.97
C LEU A 138 -7.14 18.00 -12.19
N HIS A 139 -8.37 17.52 -12.03
CA HIS A 139 -9.29 17.97 -10.99
C HIS A 139 -9.10 17.14 -9.75
N THR A 140 -9.00 17.77 -8.59
CA THR A 140 -8.77 17.09 -7.32
C THR A 140 -9.97 17.22 -6.39
N THR A 141 -10.24 16.15 -5.64
CA THR A 141 -11.07 16.18 -4.43
C THR A 141 -10.20 15.70 -3.29
N THR A 142 -10.02 16.53 -2.27
CA THR A 142 -9.07 16.29 -1.18
C THR A 142 -9.80 16.06 0.13
N TYR A 143 -9.44 14.99 0.82
CA TYR A 143 -9.92 14.63 2.15
C TYR A 143 -8.75 14.68 3.13
N ILE A 144 -8.86 15.50 4.17
CA ILE A 144 -7.86 15.51 5.25
C ILE A 144 -8.19 14.38 6.20
N VAL A 145 -7.17 13.56 6.53
CA VAL A 145 -7.30 12.45 7.46
C VAL A 145 -7.17 12.99 8.88
N PHE A 146 -8.23 12.91 9.67
CA PHE A 146 -8.20 13.30 11.07
C PHE A 146 -7.57 12.23 11.95
N GLU A 147 -7.88 10.98 11.69
CA GLU A 147 -7.37 9.84 12.45
C GLU A 147 -7.11 8.68 11.51
N ASP A 148 -5.92 8.09 11.63
CA ASP A 148 -5.56 6.85 10.94
C ASP A 148 -5.72 5.69 11.92
N THR A 149 -6.77 4.91 11.75
CA THR A 149 -7.06 3.75 12.59
C THR A 149 -6.12 2.57 12.34
N GLY A 150 -5.20 2.72 11.38
CA GLY A 150 -4.27 1.68 10.98
C GLY A 150 -4.93 0.50 10.27
N GLU A 151 -4.18 -0.57 10.12
CA GLU A 151 -4.68 -1.79 9.53
C GLU A 151 -5.57 -2.57 10.51
N LEU A 152 -6.73 -3.01 10.04
CA LEU A 152 -7.63 -3.83 10.84
C LEU A 152 -7.03 -5.23 11.08
N PRO A 153 -7.20 -5.83 12.30
CA PRO A 153 -6.59 -7.11 12.66
C PRO A 153 -7.17 -8.33 11.93
N ALA A 154 -8.32 -8.20 11.27
CA ALA A 154 -9.07 -9.30 10.63
C ALA A 154 -8.50 -9.72 9.27
N PHE A 155 -7.20 -9.96 9.16
CA PHE A 155 -6.59 -10.54 7.96
C PHE A 155 -5.87 -11.86 8.30
N PRO A 156 -6.01 -12.91 7.50
CA PRO A 156 -6.87 -13.03 6.32
C PRO A 156 -8.35 -13.15 6.70
N PRO A 157 -9.28 -12.72 5.82
CA PRO A 157 -10.70 -12.94 6.06
C PRO A 157 -11.00 -14.44 6.16
N GLU A 158 -11.93 -14.86 7.02
CA GLU A 158 -12.26 -16.29 7.23
C GLU A 158 -12.65 -17.02 5.93
N ALA A 159 -13.22 -16.30 4.97
CA ALA A 159 -13.56 -16.84 3.65
C ALA A 159 -12.33 -17.33 2.83
N ALA A 160 -11.12 -16.86 3.12
CA ALA A 160 -9.90 -17.35 2.48
C ALA A 160 -9.49 -18.73 3.00
N LYS A 161 -9.91 -19.11 4.22
CA LYS A 161 -9.62 -20.43 4.80
C LYS A 161 -10.39 -21.59 4.13
N GLN A 162 -11.48 -21.29 3.40
CA GLN A 162 -12.35 -22.30 2.78
C GLN A 162 -11.95 -22.66 1.35
N ARG A 163 -10.95 -21.99 0.77
CA ARG A 163 -10.49 -22.18 -0.61
C ARG A 163 -9.10 -22.85 -0.71
N ALA A 164 -8.51 -23.22 0.41
CA ALA A 164 -7.22 -23.91 0.49
C ALA A 164 -7.39 -25.43 0.57
#